data_efc2164330f43f0d240c76f3a4238112
#
_entry.id   efc2164330f43f0d240c76f3a4238112
#
_cell.length_a   1.000
_cell.length_b   1.000
_cell.length_c   1.000
_cell.angle_alpha   90.00
_cell.angle_beta   90.00
_cell.angle_gamma   90.00
#
_symmetry.space_group_name_H-M   'P 1'
#
loop_
_entity.id
_entity.type
_entity.pdbx_description
1 polymer ?
#
loop_
_entity_poly.entity_id
_entity_poly.type
_entity_poly.pdbx_seq_one_letter_code
_entity_poly.pdbx_strand_id
1 'polypeptide(L)'
;MAARETALNVLIACRKEEGWSNSVLKEYTQRDRLDSRDAALATRLCYGVLQNRLKLDFYLQQLLTGKVKDLHPAVRDILHLGLYQLYEMDKIPESAAVNESVTLAKHYCKKQRSAPGLVNAVLRNAVRNMDTIQQPKGWQEIYSHPQALIDLLKSYVGKERIKPMLEANNAAPQTVIQVNTLKITTEALMKRLEEEHVESQPHGWMGDCLILGSTGNLENLPSFKEGLFYVQDPAAKLSVLCAGLTADDLRVLDCCAAPGGKSFACAIAMENRGCLLYTSPSPRDA
;
A
#
# COMPACT_ATOMS: atom_id res chain seq x y z
N MET A 1 5.37 -14.12 -16.05
CA MET A 1 4.64 -15.18 -15.29
C MET A 1 4.94 -15.05 -13.79
N ALA A 2 6.18 -15.14 -13.33
CA ALA A 2 6.52 -15.16 -11.90
C ALA A 2 5.85 -14.05 -11.06
N ALA A 3 5.98 -12.79 -11.42
CA ALA A 3 5.37 -11.67 -10.69
C ALA A 3 3.85 -11.80 -10.49
N ARG A 4 3.12 -12.27 -11.52
CA ARG A 4 1.65 -12.45 -11.45
C ARG A 4 1.25 -13.63 -10.59
N GLU A 5 2.04 -14.67 -10.63
CA GLU A 5 1.87 -15.86 -9.80
C GLU A 5 2.12 -15.53 -8.32
N THR A 6 3.19 -14.81 -8.03
CA THR A 6 3.46 -14.31 -6.68
C THR A 6 2.33 -13.40 -6.19
N ALA A 7 1.86 -12.46 -7.01
CA ALA A 7 0.73 -11.60 -6.64
C ALA A 7 -0.55 -12.41 -6.32
N LEU A 8 -0.87 -13.44 -7.14
CA LEU A 8 -2.00 -14.32 -6.87
C LEU A 8 -1.84 -15.07 -5.56
N ASN A 9 -0.65 -15.63 -5.30
CA ASN A 9 -0.37 -16.35 -4.05
C ASN A 9 -0.53 -15.44 -2.83
N VAL A 10 -0.06 -14.19 -2.89
CA VAL A 10 -0.25 -13.19 -1.84
C VAL A 10 -1.73 -12.89 -1.62
N LEU A 11 -2.52 -12.68 -2.68
CA LEU A 11 -3.96 -12.44 -2.57
C LEU A 11 -4.69 -13.63 -1.92
N ILE A 12 -4.30 -14.86 -2.29
CA ILE A 12 -4.86 -16.08 -1.70
C ILE A 12 -4.48 -16.20 -0.22
N ALA A 13 -3.23 -15.93 0.15
CA ALA A 13 -2.75 -15.98 1.52
C ALA A 13 -3.45 -14.92 2.39
N CYS A 14 -3.50 -13.66 1.96
CA CYS A 14 -4.22 -12.60 2.67
C CYS A 14 -5.69 -12.93 2.94
N ARG A 15 -6.34 -13.67 2.02
CA ARG A 15 -7.73 -14.09 2.19
C ARG A 15 -7.91 -15.27 3.15
N LYS A 16 -6.94 -16.19 3.21
CA LYS A 16 -7.05 -17.44 3.99
C LYS A 16 -6.52 -17.27 5.41
N GLU A 17 -5.45 -16.52 5.58
CA GLU A 17 -4.63 -16.51 6.80
C GLU A 17 -4.81 -15.22 7.60
N GLU A 18 -5.70 -14.31 7.13
CA GLU A 18 -5.86 -12.96 7.70
C GLU A 18 -4.52 -12.21 7.86
N GLY A 19 -3.52 -12.60 7.03
CA GLY A 19 -2.17 -12.07 7.08
C GLY A 19 -2.10 -10.63 6.58
N TRP A 20 -1.18 -9.85 7.15
CA TRP A 20 -0.90 -8.49 6.70
C TRP A 20 -0.26 -8.50 5.32
N SER A 21 -0.88 -7.82 4.36
CA SER A 21 -0.48 -7.84 2.95
C SER A 21 1.00 -7.48 2.70
N ASN A 22 1.55 -6.56 3.47
CA ASN A 22 2.96 -6.15 3.36
C ASN A 22 3.93 -7.27 3.80
N SER A 23 3.66 -7.93 4.92
CA SER A 23 4.50 -9.04 5.43
C SER A 23 4.43 -10.23 4.47
N VAL A 24 3.23 -10.62 4.07
CA VAL A 24 3.00 -11.72 3.13
C VAL A 24 3.67 -11.42 1.78
N LEU A 25 3.54 -10.19 1.25
CA LEU A 25 4.17 -9.80 -0.01
C LEU A 25 5.70 -9.86 0.08
N LYS A 26 6.29 -9.36 1.17
CA LYS A 26 7.74 -9.41 1.39
C LYS A 26 8.23 -10.86 1.44
N GLU A 27 7.57 -11.72 2.18
CA GLU A 27 7.89 -13.14 2.28
C GLU A 27 7.85 -13.83 0.90
N TYR A 28 6.75 -13.65 0.16
CA TYR A 28 6.56 -14.33 -1.12
C TYR A 28 7.50 -13.82 -2.21
N THR A 29 7.81 -12.51 -2.25
CA THR A 29 8.80 -11.96 -3.18
C THR A 29 10.21 -12.50 -2.91
N GLN A 30 10.58 -12.68 -1.65
CA GLN A 30 11.86 -13.30 -1.26
C GLN A 30 11.88 -14.80 -1.57
N ARG A 31 10.82 -15.54 -1.21
CA ARG A 31 10.67 -16.97 -1.48
C ARG A 31 10.81 -17.28 -2.98
N ASP A 32 10.13 -16.49 -3.82
CA ASP A 32 10.08 -16.70 -5.26
C ASP A 32 11.29 -16.07 -5.97
N ARG A 33 12.23 -15.45 -5.22
CA ARG A 33 13.48 -14.83 -5.71
C ARG A 33 13.25 -13.88 -6.89
N LEU A 34 12.22 -13.05 -6.79
CA LEU A 34 11.93 -12.10 -7.86
C LEU A 34 13.05 -11.06 -7.99
N ASP A 35 13.37 -10.70 -9.21
CA ASP A 35 14.21 -9.53 -9.46
C ASP A 35 13.44 -8.23 -9.11
N SER A 36 14.14 -7.10 -9.11
CA SER A 36 13.56 -5.81 -8.72
C SER A 36 12.35 -5.40 -9.58
N ARG A 37 12.36 -5.72 -10.87
CA ARG A 37 11.29 -5.41 -11.81
C ARG A 37 10.05 -6.28 -11.57
N ASP A 38 10.24 -7.57 -11.42
CA ASP A 38 9.17 -8.52 -11.14
C ASP A 38 8.60 -8.31 -9.73
N ALA A 39 9.43 -7.98 -8.74
CA ALA A 39 8.98 -7.63 -7.40
C ALA A 39 8.12 -6.34 -7.41
N ALA A 40 8.52 -5.31 -8.14
CA ALA A 40 7.72 -4.09 -8.31
C ALA A 40 6.39 -4.37 -9.02
N LEU A 41 6.37 -5.23 -10.04
CA LEU A 41 5.14 -5.63 -10.73
C LEU A 41 4.22 -6.43 -9.79
N ALA A 42 4.74 -7.41 -9.06
CA ALA A 42 3.97 -8.18 -8.09
C ALA A 42 3.35 -7.28 -7.00
N THR A 43 4.13 -6.34 -6.49
CA THR A 43 3.70 -5.33 -5.51
C THR A 43 2.55 -4.48 -6.07
N ARG A 44 2.71 -3.94 -7.26
CA ARG A 44 1.68 -3.11 -7.91
C ARG A 44 0.40 -3.89 -8.18
N LEU A 45 0.50 -5.14 -8.63
CA LEU A 45 -0.64 -6.02 -8.86
C LEU A 45 -1.37 -6.36 -7.56
N CYS A 46 -0.64 -6.74 -6.52
CA CYS A 46 -1.21 -7.10 -5.24
C CYS A 46 -1.97 -5.93 -4.59
N TYR A 47 -1.29 -4.80 -4.37
CA TYR A 47 -1.92 -3.64 -3.75
C TYR A 47 -2.98 -3.01 -4.63
N GLY A 48 -2.78 -2.98 -5.95
CA GLY A 48 -3.76 -2.46 -6.88
C GLY A 48 -5.07 -3.25 -6.85
N VAL A 49 -5.01 -4.58 -6.80
CA VAL A 49 -6.20 -5.42 -6.67
C VAL A 49 -6.86 -5.23 -5.29
N LEU A 50 -6.08 -5.23 -4.21
CA LEU A 50 -6.63 -5.05 -2.86
C LEU A 50 -7.33 -3.69 -2.71
N GLN A 51 -6.70 -2.63 -3.19
CA GLN A 51 -7.23 -1.26 -3.11
C GLN A 51 -8.47 -1.06 -3.98
N ASN A 52 -8.51 -1.68 -5.17
CA ASN A 52 -9.59 -1.47 -6.14
C ASN A 52 -10.65 -2.61 -6.15
N ARG A 53 -10.71 -3.42 -5.11
CA ARG A 53 -11.52 -4.65 -5.10
C ARG A 53 -13.00 -4.42 -5.42
N LEU A 54 -13.64 -3.41 -4.83
CA LEU A 54 -15.05 -3.12 -5.06
C LEU A 54 -15.30 -2.55 -6.47
N LYS A 55 -14.37 -1.75 -6.98
CA LYS A 55 -14.38 -1.25 -8.36
C LYS A 55 -14.24 -2.41 -9.35
N LEU A 56 -13.32 -3.33 -9.09
CA LEU A 56 -13.13 -4.51 -9.92
C LEU A 56 -14.34 -5.46 -9.86
N ASP A 57 -14.98 -5.63 -8.70
CA ASP A 57 -16.23 -6.38 -8.58
C ASP A 57 -17.37 -5.74 -9.38
N PHE A 58 -17.45 -4.42 -9.41
CA PHE A 58 -18.43 -3.69 -10.21
C PHE A 58 -18.26 -3.96 -11.72
N TYR A 59 -17.05 -3.90 -12.23
CA TYR A 59 -16.76 -4.25 -13.62
C TYR A 59 -17.02 -5.74 -13.89
N LEU A 60 -16.57 -6.61 -13.00
CA LEU A 60 -16.73 -8.04 -13.14
C LEU A 60 -18.21 -8.45 -13.20
N GLN A 61 -19.08 -7.80 -12.39
CA GLN A 61 -20.51 -8.07 -12.38
C GLN A 61 -21.19 -7.80 -13.74
N GLN A 62 -20.70 -6.83 -14.49
CA GLN A 62 -21.22 -6.52 -15.83
C GLN A 62 -20.77 -7.52 -16.91
N LEU A 63 -19.64 -8.19 -16.68
CA LEU A 63 -19.02 -9.12 -17.62
C LEU A 63 -19.48 -10.57 -17.42
N LEU A 64 -20.13 -10.84 -16.28
CA LEU A 64 -20.63 -12.16 -15.92
C LEU A 64 -22.12 -12.30 -16.19
N THR A 65 -22.58 -13.51 -16.54
CA THR A 65 -23.99 -13.86 -16.57
C THR A 65 -24.54 -14.19 -15.16
N GLY A 66 -23.66 -14.60 -14.24
CA GLY A 66 -23.97 -14.91 -12.84
C GLY A 66 -23.53 -13.79 -11.87
N LYS A 67 -23.50 -14.11 -10.59
CA LYS A 67 -23.08 -13.15 -9.55
C LYS A 67 -21.60 -13.36 -9.20
N VAL A 68 -20.88 -12.26 -8.96
CA VAL A 68 -19.46 -12.28 -8.55
C VAL A 68 -19.25 -13.12 -7.28
N LYS A 69 -20.18 -13.07 -6.33
CA LYS A 69 -20.12 -13.83 -5.07
C LYS A 69 -20.16 -15.35 -5.25
N ASP A 70 -20.70 -15.84 -6.38
CA ASP A 70 -20.82 -17.26 -6.65
C ASP A 70 -19.56 -17.85 -7.32
N LEU A 71 -18.61 -16.99 -7.69
CA LEU A 71 -17.34 -17.43 -8.24
C LEU A 71 -16.48 -18.14 -7.17
N HIS A 72 -15.78 -19.18 -7.61
CA HIS A 72 -14.73 -19.75 -6.77
C HIS A 72 -13.69 -18.68 -6.42
N PRO A 73 -13.27 -18.54 -5.14
CA PRO A 73 -12.42 -17.44 -4.70
C PRO A 73 -11.13 -17.24 -5.53
N ALA A 74 -10.43 -18.34 -5.88
CA ALA A 74 -9.24 -18.23 -6.72
C ALA A 74 -9.55 -17.75 -8.15
N VAL A 75 -10.69 -18.11 -8.72
CA VAL A 75 -11.12 -17.59 -10.03
C VAL A 75 -11.39 -16.10 -9.96
N ARG A 76 -12.04 -15.64 -8.89
CA ARG A 76 -12.30 -14.23 -8.66
C ARG A 76 -10.99 -13.44 -8.51
N ASP A 77 -10.03 -13.93 -7.71
CA ASP A 77 -8.72 -13.29 -7.55
C ASP A 77 -7.98 -13.20 -8.90
N ILE A 78 -8.02 -14.24 -9.74
CA ILE A 78 -7.41 -14.26 -11.08
C ILE A 78 -8.11 -13.25 -12.01
N LEU A 79 -9.44 -13.18 -11.97
CA LEU A 79 -10.20 -12.20 -12.77
C LEU A 79 -9.91 -10.77 -12.33
N HIS A 80 -9.80 -10.51 -11.03
CA HIS A 80 -9.38 -9.20 -10.52
C HIS A 80 -7.99 -8.81 -11.01
N LEU A 81 -7.01 -9.74 -10.97
CA LEU A 81 -5.68 -9.49 -11.51
C LEU A 81 -5.70 -9.17 -13.02
N GLY A 82 -6.52 -9.89 -13.78
CA GLY A 82 -6.70 -9.64 -15.21
C GLY A 82 -7.33 -8.27 -15.49
N LEU A 83 -8.44 -7.96 -14.83
CA LEU A 83 -9.15 -6.68 -14.99
C LEU A 83 -8.31 -5.49 -14.52
N TYR A 84 -7.59 -5.61 -13.40
CA TYR A 84 -6.70 -4.55 -12.95
C TYR A 84 -5.61 -4.23 -13.98
N GLN A 85 -5.02 -5.25 -14.61
CA GLN A 85 -4.05 -5.05 -15.69
C GLN A 85 -4.66 -4.39 -16.92
N LEU A 86 -5.91 -4.74 -17.28
CA LEU A 86 -6.59 -4.20 -18.45
C LEU A 86 -7.05 -2.75 -18.26
N TYR A 87 -7.53 -2.39 -17.07
CA TYR A 87 -8.20 -1.11 -16.84
C TYR A 87 -7.36 -0.08 -16.07
N GLU A 88 -6.32 -0.52 -15.36
CA GLU A 88 -5.54 0.36 -14.47
C GLU A 88 -4.04 0.35 -14.79
N MET A 89 -3.60 -0.37 -15.85
CA MET A 89 -2.18 -0.49 -16.20
C MET A 89 -1.91 -0.31 -17.70
N ASP A 90 -1.66 0.92 -18.14
CA ASP A 90 -1.49 1.28 -19.55
C ASP A 90 -0.32 0.58 -20.26
N LYS A 91 0.68 0.08 -19.52
CA LYS A 91 1.90 -0.52 -20.08
C LYS A 91 1.82 -2.04 -20.24
N ILE A 92 0.69 -2.67 -19.90
CA ILE A 92 0.53 -4.12 -20.01
C ILE A 92 -0.26 -4.42 -21.28
N PRO A 93 0.29 -5.19 -22.25
CA PRO A 93 -0.48 -5.61 -23.41
C PRO A 93 -1.71 -6.45 -23.02
N GLU A 94 -2.86 -6.17 -23.59
CA GLU A 94 -4.12 -6.89 -23.34
C GLU A 94 -3.97 -8.40 -23.49
N SER A 95 -3.28 -8.83 -24.56
CA SER A 95 -3.02 -10.25 -24.80
C SER A 95 -2.21 -10.91 -23.68
N ALA A 96 -1.26 -10.18 -23.08
CA ALA A 96 -0.49 -10.67 -21.96
C ALA A 96 -1.36 -10.80 -20.69
N ALA A 97 -2.19 -9.78 -20.40
CA ALA A 97 -3.11 -9.83 -19.25
C ALA A 97 -4.05 -11.03 -19.35
N VAL A 98 -4.64 -11.28 -20.53
CA VAL A 98 -5.57 -12.40 -20.77
C VAL A 98 -4.85 -13.74 -20.68
N ASN A 99 -3.76 -13.94 -21.45
CA ASN A 99 -3.09 -15.23 -21.57
C ASN A 99 -2.46 -15.69 -20.24
N GLU A 100 -1.83 -14.77 -19.51
CA GLU A 100 -1.25 -15.06 -18.20
C GLU A 100 -2.34 -15.42 -17.17
N SER A 101 -3.47 -14.72 -17.16
CA SER A 101 -4.61 -15.05 -16.28
C SER A 101 -5.19 -16.43 -16.59
N VAL A 102 -5.32 -16.80 -17.87
CA VAL A 102 -5.77 -18.14 -18.28
C VAL A 102 -4.77 -19.22 -17.83
N THR A 103 -3.48 -18.94 -17.91
CA THR A 103 -2.44 -19.85 -17.43
C THR A 103 -2.51 -20.05 -15.92
N LEU A 104 -2.68 -18.96 -15.16
CA LEU A 104 -2.93 -19.04 -13.71
C LEU A 104 -4.16 -19.90 -13.38
N ALA A 105 -5.26 -19.71 -14.12
CA ALA A 105 -6.47 -20.51 -13.93
C ALA A 105 -6.24 -22.01 -14.17
N LYS A 106 -5.44 -22.39 -15.18
CA LYS A 106 -5.06 -23.79 -15.44
C LYS A 106 -4.26 -24.39 -14.27
N HIS A 107 -3.39 -23.60 -13.64
CA HIS A 107 -2.53 -24.07 -12.55
C HIS A 107 -3.25 -24.12 -11.19
N TYR A 108 -4.02 -23.07 -10.85
CA TYR A 108 -4.61 -22.88 -9.53
C TYR A 108 -6.05 -23.40 -9.39
N CYS A 109 -6.77 -23.59 -10.52
CA CYS A 109 -8.17 -24.03 -10.51
C CYS A 109 -8.36 -25.45 -11.09
N LYS A 110 -7.42 -26.36 -10.84
CA LYS A 110 -7.44 -27.74 -11.40
C LYS A 110 -8.73 -28.52 -11.13
N LYS A 111 -9.39 -28.26 -9.98
CA LYS A 111 -10.66 -28.89 -9.61
C LYS A 111 -11.87 -28.28 -10.35
N GLN A 112 -11.74 -27.08 -10.91
CA GLN A 112 -12.76 -26.37 -11.71
C GLN A 112 -12.37 -26.42 -13.18
N ARG A 113 -12.69 -27.49 -13.88
CA ARG A 113 -12.29 -27.68 -15.30
C ARG A 113 -12.73 -26.56 -16.23
N SER A 114 -13.85 -25.89 -15.93
CA SER A 114 -14.37 -24.74 -16.71
C SER A 114 -13.68 -23.42 -16.43
N ALA A 115 -12.89 -23.29 -15.35
CA ALA A 115 -12.30 -22.01 -14.93
C ALA A 115 -11.41 -21.34 -15.98
N PRO A 116 -10.49 -22.03 -16.68
CA PRO A 116 -9.69 -21.40 -17.72
C PRO A 116 -10.53 -20.84 -18.87
N GLY A 117 -11.58 -21.57 -19.27
CA GLY A 117 -12.54 -21.13 -20.30
C GLY A 117 -13.32 -19.88 -19.86
N LEU A 118 -13.81 -19.88 -18.62
CA LEU A 118 -14.50 -18.74 -18.01
C LEU A 118 -13.60 -17.51 -17.94
N VAL A 119 -12.38 -17.65 -17.41
CA VAL A 119 -11.40 -16.56 -17.31
C VAL A 119 -11.10 -15.96 -18.69
N ASN A 120 -10.86 -16.82 -19.70
CA ASN A 120 -10.62 -16.35 -21.06
C ASN A 120 -11.84 -15.61 -21.63
N ALA A 121 -13.06 -16.15 -21.48
CA ALA A 121 -14.28 -15.54 -21.98
C ALA A 121 -14.53 -14.16 -21.34
N VAL A 122 -14.43 -14.07 -20.00
CA VAL A 122 -14.68 -12.84 -19.26
C VAL A 122 -13.64 -11.77 -19.62
N LEU A 123 -12.34 -12.09 -19.63
CA LEU A 123 -11.30 -11.09 -19.92
C LEU A 123 -11.29 -10.66 -21.40
N ARG A 124 -11.58 -11.57 -22.33
CA ARG A 124 -11.77 -11.15 -23.76
C ARG A 124 -13.02 -10.30 -23.93
N ASN A 125 -14.07 -10.54 -23.16
CA ASN A 125 -15.25 -9.69 -23.12
C ASN A 125 -14.92 -8.31 -22.54
N ALA A 126 -14.09 -8.24 -21.49
CA ALA A 126 -13.59 -6.98 -20.93
C ALA A 126 -12.83 -6.14 -21.95
N VAL A 127 -11.92 -6.78 -22.71
CA VAL A 127 -11.17 -6.10 -23.80
C VAL A 127 -12.12 -5.53 -24.87
N ARG A 128 -13.09 -6.32 -25.32
CA ARG A 128 -14.04 -5.87 -26.37
C ARG A 128 -14.96 -4.75 -25.93
N ASN A 129 -15.26 -4.65 -24.65
CA ASN A 129 -16.18 -3.65 -24.09
C ASN A 129 -15.45 -2.54 -23.32
N MET A 130 -14.13 -2.39 -23.48
CA MET A 130 -13.32 -1.44 -22.71
C MET A 130 -13.89 -0.01 -22.77
N ASP A 131 -14.33 0.42 -23.95
CA ASP A 131 -14.88 1.77 -24.19
C ASP A 131 -16.38 1.89 -23.87
N THR A 132 -17.09 0.78 -23.69
CA THR A 132 -18.55 0.76 -23.53
C THR A 132 -19.01 0.29 -22.15
N ILE A 133 -18.13 -0.29 -21.35
CA ILE A 133 -18.44 -0.73 -20.01
C ILE A 133 -18.87 0.45 -19.13
N GLN A 134 -19.96 0.31 -18.39
CA GLN A 134 -20.43 1.37 -17.53
C GLN A 134 -19.42 1.69 -16.43
N GLN A 135 -19.11 2.98 -16.29
CA GLN A 135 -18.27 3.46 -15.21
C GLN A 135 -19.04 3.54 -13.89
N PRO A 136 -18.41 3.28 -12.75
CA PRO A 136 -19.07 3.38 -11.45
C PRO A 136 -19.51 4.82 -11.17
N LYS A 137 -20.71 4.96 -10.58
CA LYS A 137 -21.27 6.26 -10.18
C LYS A 137 -21.33 6.45 -8.66
N GLY A 138 -21.34 5.36 -7.94
CA GLY A 138 -21.34 5.36 -6.46
C GLY A 138 -19.95 5.53 -5.89
N TRP A 139 -19.82 6.19 -4.76
CA TRP A 139 -18.52 6.37 -4.09
C TRP A 139 -17.91 5.05 -3.63
N GLN A 140 -18.74 4.07 -3.27
CA GLN A 140 -18.29 2.74 -2.89
C GLN A 140 -17.44 2.09 -3.99
N GLU A 141 -17.89 2.16 -5.22
CA GLU A 141 -17.20 1.56 -6.36
C GLU A 141 -16.08 2.46 -6.87
N ILE A 142 -16.33 3.79 -6.98
CA ILE A 142 -15.33 4.76 -7.47
C ILE A 142 -14.06 4.70 -6.61
N TYR A 143 -14.23 4.77 -5.28
CA TYR A 143 -13.11 4.83 -4.33
C TYR A 143 -12.77 3.48 -3.71
N SER A 144 -13.55 2.44 -4.03
CA SER A 144 -13.39 1.08 -3.49
C SER A 144 -13.41 1.01 -1.95
N HIS A 145 -14.24 1.85 -1.31
CA HIS A 145 -14.48 1.86 0.12
C HIS A 145 -15.86 1.26 0.44
N PRO A 146 -15.98 0.38 1.47
CA PRO A 146 -17.29 -0.11 1.90
C PRO A 146 -18.23 1.04 2.28
N GLN A 147 -19.51 0.95 1.91
CA GLN A 147 -20.49 2.03 2.17
C GLN A 147 -20.55 2.41 3.66
N ALA A 148 -20.52 1.42 4.56
CA ALA A 148 -20.52 1.67 6.01
C ALA A 148 -19.31 2.50 6.46
N LEU A 149 -18.13 2.29 5.86
CA LEU A 149 -16.93 3.11 6.12
C LEU A 149 -17.11 4.53 5.60
N ILE A 150 -17.65 4.69 4.38
CA ILE A 150 -17.93 6.01 3.81
C ILE A 150 -18.89 6.80 4.72
N ASP A 151 -19.97 6.17 5.18
CA ASP A 151 -20.96 6.80 6.04
C ASP A 151 -20.36 7.20 7.40
N LEU A 152 -19.52 6.33 7.97
CA LEU A 152 -18.78 6.63 9.20
C LEU A 152 -17.83 7.81 9.02
N LEU A 153 -16.97 7.78 8.00
CA LEU A 153 -16.03 8.88 7.73
C LEU A 153 -16.77 10.19 7.48
N LYS A 154 -17.87 10.14 6.71
CA LYS A 154 -18.70 11.31 6.44
C LYS A 154 -19.32 11.93 7.70
N SER A 155 -19.62 11.11 8.73
CA SER A 155 -20.12 11.61 10.02
C SER A 155 -19.06 12.44 10.77
N TYR A 156 -17.77 12.15 10.56
CA TYR A 156 -16.66 12.89 11.19
C TYR A 156 -16.25 14.13 10.41
N VAL A 157 -16.10 14.02 9.07
CA VAL A 157 -15.51 15.10 8.26
C VAL A 157 -16.57 15.97 7.54
N GLY A 158 -17.83 15.55 7.51
CA GLY A 158 -18.92 16.24 6.83
C GLY A 158 -18.97 15.96 5.31
N LYS A 159 -20.05 16.46 4.68
CA LYS A 159 -20.37 16.20 3.27
C LYS A 159 -19.35 16.81 2.30
N GLU A 160 -18.75 17.94 2.67
CA GLU A 160 -17.85 18.69 1.78
C GLU A 160 -16.44 18.06 1.73
N ARG A 161 -15.99 17.46 2.84
CA ARG A 161 -14.64 16.93 2.97
C ARG A 161 -14.51 15.44 2.69
N ILE A 162 -15.60 14.69 2.62
CA ILE A 162 -15.56 13.25 2.43
C ILE A 162 -14.95 12.86 1.08
N LYS A 163 -15.31 13.54 -0.01
CA LYS A 163 -14.77 13.24 -1.34
C LYS A 163 -13.26 13.45 -1.41
N PRO A 164 -12.69 14.62 -1.05
CA PRO A 164 -11.25 14.81 -0.97
C PRO A 164 -10.54 13.80 -0.06
N MET A 165 -11.17 13.38 1.03
CA MET A 165 -10.62 12.36 1.93
C MET A 165 -10.53 10.98 1.25
N LEU A 166 -11.57 10.54 0.54
CA LEU A 166 -11.55 9.26 -0.19
C LEU A 166 -10.53 9.28 -1.33
N GLU A 167 -10.37 10.42 -2.01
CA GLU A 167 -9.34 10.63 -3.03
C GLU A 167 -7.93 10.53 -2.41
N ALA A 168 -7.71 11.20 -1.28
CA ALA A 168 -6.43 11.15 -0.56
C ALA A 168 -6.08 9.74 -0.06
N ASN A 169 -7.08 8.99 0.43
CA ASN A 169 -6.88 7.60 0.86
C ASN A 169 -6.42 6.67 -0.27
N ASN A 170 -6.80 6.99 -1.51
CA ASN A 170 -6.42 6.20 -2.69
C ASN A 170 -5.18 6.73 -3.40
N ALA A 171 -4.68 7.89 -3.03
CA ALA A 171 -3.46 8.44 -3.59
C ALA A 171 -2.24 7.54 -3.28
N ALA A 172 -1.27 7.53 -4.18
CA ALA A 172 -0.02 6.83 -3.91
C ALA A 172 0.66 7.47 -2.69
N PRO A 173 1.04 6.67 -1.67
CA PRO A 173 1.69 7.21 -0.49
C PRO A 173 3.05 7.80 -0.87
N GLN A 174 3.33 8.99 -0.36
CA GLN A 174 4.65 9.60 -0.47
C GLN A 174 5.59 8.95 0.55
N THR A 175 6.86 8.80 0.18
CA THR A 175 7.89 8.41 1.14
C THR A 175 8.27 9.64 1.96
N VAL A 176 7.89 9.65 3.23
CA VAL A 176 8.18 10.75 4.14
C VAL A 176 9.18 10.31 5.19
N ILE A 177 10.18 11.16 5.43
CA ILE A 177 11.20 10.97 6.45
C ILE A 177 11.17 12.11 7.47
N GLN A 178 11.52 11.75 8.70
CA GLN A 178 11.70 12.67 9.82
C GLN A 178 13.19 12.91 10.03
N VAL A 179 13.59 14.16 10.08
CA VAL A 179 14.97 14.55 10.34
C VAL A 179 15.32 14.26 11.80
N ASN A 180 16.46 13.65 12.04
CA ASN A 180 17.01 13.55 13.40
C ASN A 180 17.71 14.85 13.76
N THR A 181 16.95 15.80 14.29
CA THR A 181 17.43 17.15 14.59
C THR A 181 18.47 17.20 15.73
N LEU A 182 18.67 16.09 16.45
CA LEU A 182 19.79 15.96 17.38
C LEU A 182 21.15 15.76 16.68
N LYS A 183 21.14 15.37 15.42
CA LYS A 183 22.35 15.07 14.64
C LYS A 183 22.59 16.03 13.47
N ILE A 184 21.53 16.52 12.83
CA ILE A 184 21.64 17.28 11.59
C ILE A 184 20.47 18.25 11.43
N THR A 185 20.67 19.38 10.74
CA THR A 185 19.58 20.27 10.34
C THR A 185 18.90 19.79 9.09
N THR A 186 17.67 20.24 8.83
CA THR A 186 16.89 19.85 7.65
C THR A 186 17.63 20.22 6.36
N GLU A 187 18.22 21.42 6.29
CA GLU A 187 18.95 21.91 5.12
C GLU A 187 20.23 21.11 4.87
N ALA A 188 20.95 20.73 5.94
CA ALA A 188 22.15 19.91 5.81
C ALA A 188 21.81 18.48 5.36
N LEU A 189 20.69 17.91 5.85
CA LEU A 189 20.23 16.59 5.38
C LEU A 189 19.81 16.64 3.92
N MET A 190 19.12 17.68 3.46
CA MET A 190 18.75 17.83 2.05
C MET A 190 19.99 17.82 1.14
N LYS A 191 21.05 18.56 1.50
CA LYS A 191 22.32 18.53 0.75
C LYS A 191 22.96 17.14 0.74
N ARG A 192 22.94 16.46 1.89
CA ARG A 192 23.47 15.10 2.01
C ARG A 192 22.72 14.11 1.13
N LEU A 193 21.38 14.20 1.08
CA LEU A 193 20.53 13.37 0.21
C LEU A 193 20.78 13.66 -1.28
N GLU A 194 21.01 14.92 -1.66
CA GLU A 194 21.39 15.32 -3.02
C GLU A 194 22.73 14.67 -3.44
N GLU A 195 23.75 14.67 -2.56
CA GLU A 195 25.02 13.96 -2.77
C GLU A 195 24.82 12.44 -2.93
N GLU A 196 23.82 11.87 -2.28
CA GLU A 196 23.42 10.48 -2.37
C GLU A 196 22.46 10.21 -3.56
N HIS A 197 22.23 11.20 -4.44
CA HIS A 197 21.32 11.15 -5.59
C HIS A 197 19.86 10.87 -5.23
N VAL A 198 19.42 11.34 -4.07
CA VAL A 198 18.05 11.25 -3.59
C VAL A 198 17.40 12.63 -3.63
N GLU A 199 16.38 12.77 -4.47
CA GLU A 199 15.57 13.98 -4.51
C GLU A 199 14.76 14.12 -3.21
N SER A 200 14.78 15.31 -2.60
CA SER A 200 14.01 15.61 -1.40
C SER A 200 13.41 17.00 -1.46
N GLN A 201 12.26 17.16 -0.83
CA GLN A 201 11.61 18.48 -0.69
C GLN A 201 11.02 18.61 0.73
N PRO A 202 10.97 19.83 1.28
CA PRO A 202 10.37 20.08 2.58
C PRO A 202 8.88 19.70 2.58
N HIS A 203 8.42 19.16 3.70
CA HIS A 203 6.99 18.91 3.88
C HIS A 203 6.24 20.23 4.10
N GLY A 204 5.06 20.39 3.51
CA GLY A 204 4.37 21.68 3.40
C GLY A 204 4.04 22.40 4.71
N TRP A 205 4.00 21.71 5.86
CA TRP A 205 3.66 22.31 7.17
C TRP A 205 4.47 21.75 8.35
N MET A 206 5.43 20.84 8.10
CA MET A 206 6.27 20.23 9.13
C MET A 206 7.75 20.42 8.78
N GLY A 207 8.42 21.38 9.41
CA GLY A 207 9.73 21.87 9.00
C GLY A 207 10.89 20.88 9.12
N ASP A 208 10.76 19.88 9.99
CA ASP A 208 11.74 18.82 10.20
C ASP A 208 11.34 17.49 9.53
N CYS A 209 10.59 17.59 8.44
CA CYS A 209 10.03 16.49 7.69
C CYS A 209 10.34 16.71 6.20
N LEU A 210 10.83 15.68 5.52
CA LEU A 210 11.11 15.73 4.09
C LEU A 210 10.29 14.67 3.35
N ILE A 211 9.82 15.05 2.17
CA ILE A 211 9.22 14.14 1.20
C ILE A 211 10.32 13.73 0.23
N LEU A 212 10.53 12.44 0.07
CA LEU A 212 11.51 11.90 -0.87
C LEU A 212 10.88 11.62 -2.23
N GLY A 213 11.64 11.84 -3.28
CA GLY A 213 11.32 11.39 -4.62
C GLY A 213 11.41 9.86 -4.77
N SER A 214 11.58 9.39 -6.01
CA SER A 214 11.78 7.95 -6.25
C SER A 214 13.12 7.50 -5.65
N THR A 215 13.04 6.68 -4.62
CA THR A 215 14.21 6.12 -3.93
C THR A 215 14.28 4.62 -4.15
N GLY A 216 15.49 4.08 -4.19
CA GLY A 216 15.72 2.65 -4.06
C GLY A 216 15.49 2.17 -2.62
N ASN A 217 16.30 1.18 -2.18
CA ASN A 217 16.25 0.75 -0.78
C ASN A 217 16.93 1.78 0.13
N LEU A 218 16.13 2.47 0.94
CA LEU A 218 16.59 3.50 1.89
C LEU A 218 17.61 2.97 2.90
N GLU A 219 17.51 1.68 3.28
CA GLU A 219 18.43 1.04 4.22
C GLU A 219 19.89 1.01 3.69
N ASN A 220 20.09 1.20 2.38
CA ASN A 220 21.42 1.24 1.78
C ASN A 220 22.07 2.62 1.84
N LEU A 221 21.32 3.68 2.07
CA LEU A 221 21.83 5.05 2.13
C LEU A 221 22.78 5.24 3.32
N PRO A 222 23.95 5.87 3.13
CA PRO A 222 24.83 6.24 4.24
C PRO A 222 24.14 7.10 5.29
N SER A 223 23.38 8.10 4.87
CA SER A 223 22.59 8.97 5.76
C SER A 223 21.59 8.22 6.64
N PHE A 224 20.96 7.14 6.11
CA PHE A 224 20.10 6.29 6.89
C PHE A 224 20.88 5.46 7.92
N LYS A 225 22.00 4.85 7.52
CA LYS A 225 22.87 4.05 8.39
C LYS A 225 23.49 4.88 9.52
N GLU A 226 23.77 6.14 9.26
CA GLU A 226 24.25 7.11 10.24
C GLU A 226 23.12 7.57 11.20
N GLY A 227 21.86 7.23 10.91
CA GLY A 227 20.70 7.59 11.70
C GLY A 227 20.40 9.10 11.65
N LEU A 228 20.65 9.74 10.50
CA LEU A 228 20.36 11.16 10.28
C LEU A 228 18.86 11.41 10.06
N PHE A 229 18.12 10.39 9.70
CA PHE A 229 16.67 10.42 9.55
C PHE A 229 16.05 9.02 9.82
N TYR A 230 14.74 8.99 9.96
CA TYR A 230 13.94 7.75 10.01
C TYR A 230 12.65 7.92 9.22
N VAL A 231 12.06 6.80 8.78
CA VAL A 231 10.83 6.82 7.97
C VAL A 231 9.63 6.86 8.91
N GLN A 232 8.79 7.89 8.78
CA GLN A 232 7.56 8.00 9.54
C GLN A 232 6.56 8.91 8.84
N ASP A 233 5.29 8.50 8.84
CA ASP A 233 4.18 9.34 8.38
C ASP A 233 4.05 10.60 9.26
N PRO A 234 3.81 11.79 8.65
CA PRO A 234 3.66 13.05 9.39
C PRO A 234 2.53 13.02 10.44
N ALA A 235 1.42 12.33 10.15
CA ALA A 235 0.31 12.22 11.09
C ALA A 235 0.71 11.42 12.35
N ALA A 236 1.59 10.42 12.20
CA ALA A 236 2.14 9.68 13.35
C ALA A 236 3.01 10.58 14.24
N LYS A 237 3.83 11.46 13.65
CA LYS A 237 4.61 12.46 14.40
C LYS A 237 3.72 13.52 15.04
N LEU A 238 2.64 13.93 14.38
CA LEU A 238 1.71 14.92 14.90
C LEU A 238 1.16 14.52 16.28
N SER A 239 0.94 13.24 16.54
CA SER A 239 0.50 12.75 17.86
C SER A 239 1.51 13.06 18.98
N VAL A 240 2.80 13.01 18.67
CA VAL A 240 3.87 13.36 19.62
C VAL A 240 3.94 14.87 19.80
N LEU A 241 3.82 15.64 18.72
CA LEU A 241 3.80 17.12 18.79
C LEU A 241 2.60 17.63 19.61
N CYS A 242 1.43 16.98 19.50
CA CYS A 242 0.25 17.30 20.30
C CYS A 242 0.43 16.98 21.81
N ALA A 243 1.35 16.11 22.17
CA ALA A 243 1.70 15.87 23.57
C ALA A 243 2.50 17.02 24.18
N GLY A 244 3.08 17.93 23.38
CA GLY A 244 3.79 19.11 23.82
C GLY A 244 5.06 18.81 24.60
N LEU A 245 5.75 17.72 24.27
CA LEU A 245 6.95 17.28 24.99
C LEU A 245 8.10 18.28 24.83
N THR A 246 8.86 18.48 25.89
CA THR A 246 10.00 19.37 25.97
C THR A 246 11.21 18.67 26.61
N ALA A 247 12.37 19.35 26.61
CA ALA A 247 13.58 18.87 27.28
C ALA A 247 13.44 18.75 28.81
N ASP A 248 12.41 19.38 29.39
CA ASP A 248 12.15 19.35 30.84
C ASP A 248 11.29 18.15 31.27
N ASP A 249 10.75 17.38 30.32
CA ASP A 249 9.96 16.19 30.59
C ASP A 249 10.88 15.04 31.04
N LEU A 250 10.73 14.63 32.30
CA LEU A 250 11.62 13.64 32.91
C LEU A 250 11.20 12.20 32.61
N ARG A 251 9.91 11.95 32.35
CA ARG A 251 9.37 10.61 32.14
C ARG A 251 8.27 10.62 31.08
N VAL A 252 8.46 9.81 30.05
CA VAL A 252 7.48 9.57 28.98
C VAL A 252 7.25 8.08 28.84
N LEU A 253 6.01 7.65 28.66
CA LEU A 253 5.62 6.26 28.40
C LEU A 253 5.03 6.14 27.01
N ASP A 254 5.67 5.37 26.13
CA ASP A 254 5.11 4.95 24.84
C ASP A 254 4.53 3.54 24.97
N CYS A 255 3.20 3.47 25.14
CA CYS A 255 2.48 2.20 25.32
C CYS A 255 2.31 1.40 24.01
N CYS A 256 2.62 1.97 22.86
CA CYS A 256 2.48 1.35 21.54
C CYS A 256 3.72 1.63 20.69
N ALA A 257 4.90 1.33 21.25
CA ALA A 257 6.17 1.80 20.71
C ALA A 257 6.54 1.23 19.32
N ALA A 258 6.27 -0.05 19.09
CA ALA A 258 6.70 -0.69 17.84
C ALA A 258 6.09 -0.03 16.58
N PRO A 259 6.87 0.21 15.52
CA PRO A 259 8.31 -0.08 15.32
C PRO A 259 9.28 1.00 15.86
N GLY A 260 8.86 1.97 16.67
CA GLY A 260 9.74 2.92 17.35
C GLY A 260 9.65 4.38 16.85
N GLY A 261 8.95 4.67 15.77
CA GLY A 261 8.91 6.02 15.18
C GLY A 261 8.40 7.10 16.15
N LYS A 262 7.37 6.81 16.96
CA LYS A 262 6.89 7.75 17.99
C LYS A 262 7.88 7.88 19.15
N SER A 263 8.49 6.77 19.58
CA SER A 263 9.56 6.80 20.59
C SER A 263 10.74 7.65 20.14
N PHE A 264 11.17 7.57 18.87
CA PHE A 264 12.23 8.44 18.34
C PHE A 264 11.81 9.91 18.35
N ALA A 265 10.59 10.22 17.92
CA ALA A 265 10.07 11.58 17.96
C ALA A 265 10.03 12.14 19.39
N CYS A 266 9.62 11.31 20.39
CA CYS A 266 9.67 11.69 21.82
C CYS A 266 11.10 11.96 22.27
N ALA A 267 12.04 11.07 21.98
CA ALA A 267 13.44 11.23 22.37
C ALA A 267 14.06 12.52 21.78
N ILE A 268 13.72 12.85 20.52
CA ILE A 268 14.16 14.10 19.88
C ILE A 268 13.53 15.30 20.59
N ALA A 269 12.23 15.31 20.87
CA ALA A 269 11.54 16.39 21.57
C ALA A 269 12.09 16.63 22.98
N MET A 270 12.49 15.57 23.66
CA MET A 270 13.13 15.60 24.98
C MET A 270 14.63 15.94 24.92
N GLU A 271 15.19 16.27 23.76
CA GLU A 271 16.64 16.45 23.56
C GLU A 271 17.49 15.28 24.09
N ASN A 272 16.95 14.06 24.02
CA ASN A 272 17.54 12.85 24.55
C ASN A 272 17.85 12.90 26.06
N ARG A 273 17.09 13.69 26.83
CA ARG A 273 17.14 13.79 28.28
C ARG A 273 16.00 13.03 28.94
N GLY A 274 16.11 12.73 30.21
CA GLY A 274 15.06 12.06 30.97
C GLY A 274 14.97 10.55 30.71
N CYS A 275 13.78 10.02 30.87
CA CYS A 275 13.49 8.59 30.75
C CYS A 275 12.31 8.34 29.81
N LEU A 276 12.55 7.60 28.75
CA LEU A 276 11.52 7.08 27.86
C LEU A 276 11.30 5.60 28.15
N LEU A 277 10.14 5.28 28.70
CA LEU A 277 9.67 3.91 28.89
C LEU A 277 8.86 3.51 27.66
N TYR A 278 9.08 2.31 27.17
CA TYR A 278 8.34 1.81 26.02
C TYR A 278 7.96 0.34 26.19
N THR A 279 6.82 -0.02 25.62
CA THR A 279 6.36 -1.42 25.59
C THR A 279 6.81 -2.08 24.32
N SER A 280 7.40 -3.25 24.46
CA SER A 280 7.72 -4.20 23.38
C SER A 280 7.63 -5.60 23.98
N PRO A 281 7.17 -6.61 23.26
CA PRO A 281 6.85 -6.60 21.83
C PRO A 281 5.41 -6.14 21.55
N SER A 282 5.19 -5.66 20.34
CA SER A 282 3.85 -5.61 19.78
C SER A 282 3.33 -7.05 19.58
N PRO A 283 2.01 -7.31 19.65
CA PRO A 283 1.44 -8.61 19.27
C PRO A 283 1.82 -9.07 17.85
N ARG A 284 2.41 -8.20 17.05
CA ARG A 284 2.95 -8.50 15.72
C ARG A 284 4.38 -9.05 15.75
N ASP A 285 5.07 -8.92 16.88
CA ASP A 285 6.48 -9.30 17.05
C ASP A 285 6.60 -10.60 17.88
N ALA A 286 5.47 -11.19 18.25
CA ALA A 286 5.37 -12.43 19.02
C ALA A 286 5.08 -13.64 18.14
#